data_54372514192f60efb2a83ea8e984c221
#
_entry.id   54372514192f60efb2a83ea8e984c221
#
_cell.length_a   1.000
_cell.length_b   1.000
_cell.length_c   1.000
_cell.angle_alpha   90.00
_cell.angle_beta   90.00
_cell.angle_gamma   90.00
#
_symmetry.space_group_name_H-M   'P 1'
#
loop_
_entity.id
_entity.type
_entity.pdbx_description
1 polymer ?
#
loop_
_entity_poly.entity_id
_entity_poly.type
_entity_poly.pdbx_seq_one_letter_code
_entity_poly.pdbx_strand_id
1 'polypeptide(L)'
;MTESKYIWMDGEFVAWNDAKVHVLSHTLHYGNGAIEGTKAYKTVDGRCAIFKLNEHTQRLLNSSKMTLMNVPFTLEELNKAQVELLQKNELFEGAYIRPLVYLGYGVMGLYHKDAPVNVSVSAWEWGAYLGEEGLKK
;
A
#
# COMPACT_ATOMS: atom_id res chain seq x y z
N MET A 1 7.82 -6.85 12.79
CA MET A 1 7.57 -5.68 11.93
C MET A 1 7.64 -4.44 12.77
N THR A 2 8.41 -3.44 12.34
CA THR A 2 8.52 -2.15 13.04
C THR A 2 7.31 -1.30 12.71
N GLU A 3 6.58 -0.83 13.71
CA GLU A 3 5.41 0.04 13.52
C GLU A 3 5.87 1.45 13.12
N SER A 4 5.16 2.05 12.17
CA SER A 4 5.29 3.46 11.82
C SER A 4 4.25 4.31 12.57
N LYS A 5 4.25 5.63 12.33
CA LYS A 5 3.29 6.53 12.98
C LYS A 5 1.92 6.52 12.28
N TYR A 6 1.93 6.50 10.95
CA TYR A 6 0.75 6.68 10.12
C TYR A 6 0.65 5.64 9.01
N ILE A 7 -0.60 5.40 8.59
CA ILE A 7 -0.99 4.69 7.37
C ILE A 7 -1.89 5.63 6.57
N TRP A 8 -1.74 5.66 5.26
CA TRP A 8 -2.66 6.36 4.37
C TRP A 8 -3.84 5.44 4.02
N MET A 9 -5.08 5.92 4.23
CA MET A 9 -6.30 5.18 3.92
C MET A 9 -7.30 6.10 3.23
N ASP A 10 -7.68 5.77 2.01
CA ASP A 10 -8.75 6.43 1.25
C ASP A 10 -8.67 7.97 1.20
N GLY A 11 -7.46 8.50 1.09
CA GLY A 11 -7.20 9.94 0.99
C GLY A 11 -6.73 10.61 2.28
N GLU A 12 -6.71 9.89 3.41
CA GLU A 12 -6.35 10.45 4.71
C GLU A 12 -5.20 9.68 5.37
N PHE A 13 -4.42 10.38 6.20
CA PHE A 13 -3.43 9.76 7.07
C PHE A 13 -4.06 9.46 8.42
N VAL A 14 -4.12 8.19 8.79
CA VAL A 14 -4.63 7.71 10.07
C VAL A 14 -3.49 7.23 10.95
N ALA A 15 -3.66 7.26 12.27
CA ALA A 15 -2.68 6.67 13.17
C ALA A 15 -2.56 5.16 12.91
N TRP A 16 -1.36 4.61 13.07
CA TRP A 16 -1.07 3.19 12.81
C TRP A 16 -2.09 2.23 13.43
N ASN A 17 -2.43 2.45 14.71
CA ASN A 17 -3.35 1.60 15.44
C ASN A 17 -4.84 1.80 15.08
N ASP A 18 -5.16 2.87 14.34
CA ASP A 18 -6.52 3.18 13.88
C ASP A 18 -6.77 2.71 12.45
N ALA A 19 -5.74 2.22 11.77
CA ALA A 19 -5.86 1.63 10.43
C ALA A 19 -6.54 0.25 10.49
N LYS A 20 -7.86 0.26 10.65
CA LYS A 20 -8.70 -0.93 10.84
C LYS A 20 -9.79 -0.99 9.79
N VAL A 21 -10.22 -2.19 9.47
CA VAL A 21 -11.37 -2.45 8.57
C VAL A 21 -12.40 -3.30 9.30
N HIS A 22 -13.66 -3.17 8.87
CA HIS A 22 -14.72 -3.98 9.41
C HIS A 22 -14.53 -5.46 9.01
N VAL A 23 -14.84 -6.39 9.90
CA VAL A 23 -14.69 -7.84 9.64
C VAL A 23 -15.55 -8.32 8.45
N LEU A 24 -16.62 -7.63 8.11
CA LEU A 24 -17.44 -7.89 6.93
C LEU A 24 -16.99 -7.10 5.69
N SER A 25 -15.75 -6.62 5.66
CA SER A 25 -15.16 -6.14 4.41
C SER A 25 -15.11 -7.26 3.40
N HIS A 26 -15.60 -7.01 2.19
CA HIS A 26 -15.82 -8.05 1.16
C HIS A 26 -14.56 -8.88 0.88
N THR A 27 -13.42 -8.24 0.73
CA THR A 27 -12.13 -8.92 0.45
C THR A 27 -11.77 -9.97 1.51
N LEU A 28 -12.11 -9.77 2.78
CA LEU A 28 -11.82 -10.73 3.85
C LEU A 28 -12.59 -12.05 3.70
N HIS A 29 -13.70 -12.05 2.97
CA HIS A 29 -14.56 -13.23 2.75
C HIS A 29 -14.34 -13.85 1.38
N TYR A 30 -14.07 -13.06 0.36
CA TYR A 30 -14.04 -13.52 -1.03
C TYR A 30 -12.68 -13.38 -1.71
N GLY A 31 -11.71 -12.72 -1.06
CA GLY A 31 -10.31 -12.69 -1.48
C GLY A 31 -9.99 -11.80 -2.67
N ASN A 32 -10.92 -10.95 -3.13
CA ASN A 32 -10.65 -10.04 -4.25
C ASN A 32 -9.93 -8.79 -3.79
N GLY A 33 -8.67 -8.66 -4.16
CA GLY A 33 -7.80 -7.53 -3.83
C GLY A 33 -6.57 -7.50 -4.71
N ALA A 34 -5.87 -6.36 -4.73
CA ALA A 34 -4.61 -6.18 -5.44
C ALA A 34 -3.58 -5.49 -4.54
N ILE A 35 -2.36 -5.97 -4.56
CA ILE A 35 -1.25 -5.40 -3.79
C ILE A 35 -0.06 -5.07 -4.67
N GLU A 36 0.76 -4.15 -4.19
CA GLU A 36 2.11 -3.93 -4.65
C GLU A 36 3.10 -3.99 -3.49
N GLY A 37 4.37 -4.16 -3.82
CA GLY A 37 5.48 -4.06 -2.89
C GLY A 37 6.59 -3.23 -3.52
N THR A 38 6.84 -2.06 -2.95
CA THR A 38 7.84 -1.12 -3.45
C THR A 38 8.86 -0.83 -2.35
N LYS A 39 10.10 -0.57 -2.74
CA LYS A 39 11.15 -0.18 -1.80
C LYS A 39 11.61 1.25 -2.03
N ALA A 40 11.85 1.94 -0.92
CA ALA A 40 12.59 3.18 -0.89
C ALA A 40 14.00 2.93 -0.37
N TYR A 41 14.96 3.64 -0.92
CA TYR A 41 16.39 3.51 -0.58
C TYR A 41 16.99 4.89 -0.31
N LYS A 42 17.89 4.95 0.67
CA LYS A 42 18.75 6.10 0.83
C LYS A 42 19.72 6.18 -0.34
N THR A 43 19.79 7.32 -0.97
CA THR A 43 20.70 7.58 -2.09
C THR A 43 22.06 8.07 -1.59
N VAL A 44 23.08 8.02 -2.45
CA VAL A 44 24.45 8.46 -2.10
C VAL A 44 24.55 9.94 -1.74
N ASP A 45 23.61 10.77 -2.22
CA ASP A 45 23.53 12.18 -1.91
C ASP A 45 22.66 12.49 -0.66
N GLY A 46 22.26 11.44 0.09
CA GLY A 46 21.52 11.56 1.34
C GLY A 46 20.01 11.71 1.22
N ARG A 47 19.45 11.73 0.01
CA ARG A 47 17.99 11.68 -0.20
C ARG A 47 17.44 10.28 -0.03
N CYS A 48 16.12 10.15 0.01
CA CYS A 48 15.43 8.88 -0.07
C CYS A 48 14.65 8.80 -1.38
N ALA A 49 14.81 7.73 -2.14
CA ALA A 49 14.13 7.54 -3.42
C ALA A 49 13.33 6.25 -3.44
N ILE A 50 12.09 6.32 -3.90
CA ILE A 50 11.24 5.15 -4.12
C ILE A 50 11.60 4.56 -5.50
N PHE A 51 12.05 3.31 -5.51
CA PHE A 51 12.46 2.66 -6.75
C PHE A 51 11.24 2.32 -7.61
N LYS A 52 11.27 2.77 -8.87
CA LYS A 52 10.23 2.46 -9.85
C LYS A 52 8.79 2.79 -9.40
N LEU A 53 8.62 3.91 -8.71
CA LEU A 53 7.32 4.31 -8.14
C LEU A 53 6.19 4.30 -9.18
N ASN A 54 6.39 4.97 -10.33
CA ASN A 54 5.37 5.05 -11.37
C ASN A 54 4.97 3.67 -11.90
N GLU A 55 5.95 2.83 -12.17
CA GLU A 55 5.73 1.50 -12.73
C GLU A 55 4.98 0.59 -11.75
N HIS A 56 5.32 0.64 -10.47
CA HIS A 56 4.60 -0.10 -9.42
C HIS A 56 3.17 0.40 -9.25
N THR A 57 2.96 1.71 -9.20
CA THR A 57 1.62 2.28 -9.09
C THR A 57 0.78 1.96 -10.32
N GLN A 58 1.35 2.05 -11.53
CA GLN A 58 0.65 1.67 -12.75
C GLN A 58 0.27 0.19 -12.75
N ARG A 59 1.16 -0.68 -12.26
CA ARG A 59 0.87 -2.12 -12.15
C ARG A 59 -0.24 -2.39 -11.15
N LEU A 60 -0.27 -1.69 -10.01
CA LEU A 60 -1.38 -1.79 -9.05
C LEU A 60 -2.72 -1.43 -9.72
N LEU A 61 -2.77 -0.32 -10.45
CA LEU A 61 -3.98 0.11 -11.17
C LEU A 61 -4.40 -0.91 -12.24
N ASN A 62 -3.45 -1.46 -12.98
CA ASN A 62 -3.71 -2.50 -13.98
C ASN A 62 -4.24 -3.78 -13.32
N SER A 63 -3.63 -4.23 -12.22
CA SER A 63 -4.07 -5.41 -11.47
C SER A 63 -5.48 -5.21 -10.91
N SER A 64 -5.78 -4.04 -10.38
CA SER A 64 -7.11 -3.69 -9.89
C SER A 64 -8.15 -3.72 -11.01
N LYS A 65 -7.83 -3.18 -12.18
CA LYS A 65 -8.70 -3.20 -13.35
C LYS A 65 -8.99 -4.63 -13.84
N MET A 66 -7.98 -5.51 -13.83
CA MET A 66 -8.14 -6.92 -14.20
C MET A 66 -9.13 -7.67 -13.28
N THR A 67 -9.24 -7.25 -12.04
CA THR A 67 -10.17 -7.79 -11.05
C THR A 67 -11.44 -6.96 -10.88
N LEU A 68 -11.73 -6.09 -11.86
CA LEU A 68 -12.93 -5.25 -11.91
C LEU A 68 -13.10 -4.28 -10.73
N MET A 69 -12.00 -3.88 -10.12
CA MET A 69 -11.99 -2.85 -9.08
C MET A 69 -11.63 -1.49 -9.69
N ASN A 70 -12.58 -0.56 -9.68
CA ASN A 70 -12.37 0.82 -10.13
C ASN A 70 -11.75 1.64 -9.00
N VAL A 71 -10.45 1.84 -9.05
CA VAL A 71 -9.71 2.61 -8.04
C VAL A 71 -10.12 4.09 -8.13
N PRO A 72 -10.58 4.72 -7.02
CA PRO A 72 -11.06 6.10 -7.04
C PRO A 72 -9.93 7.15 -6.94
N PHE A 73 -8.70 6.78 -7.24
CA PHE A 73 -7.51 7.63 -7.20
C PHE A 73 -6.71 7.53 -8.49
N THR A 74 -6.13 8.64 -8.91
CA THR A 74 -5.22 8.67 -10.06
C THR A 74 -3.83 8.12 -9.69
N LEU A 75 -3.02 7.83 -10.70
CA LEU A 75 -1.60 7.46 -10.53
C LEU A 75 -0.83 8.54 -9.75
N GLU A 76 -1.04 9.80 -10.09
CA GLU A 76 -0.38 10.94 -9.46
C GLU A 76 -0.77 11.07 -7.99
N GLU A 77 -2.05 10.90 -7.65
CA GLU A 77 -2.54 10.93 -6.27
C GLU A 77 -1.94 9.80 -5.43
N LEU A 78 -1.88 8.58 -5.98
CA LEU A 78 -1.29 7.44 -5.29
C LEU A 78 0.24 7.57 -5.15
N ASN A 79 0.93 8.11 -6.14
CA ASN A 79 2.35 8.41 -6.04
C ASN A 79 2.63 9.44 -4.95
N LYS A 80 1.85 10.53 -4.93
CA LYS A 80 1.93 11.57 -3.90
C LYS A 80 1.69 10.99 -2.51
N ALA A 81 0.67 10.16 -2.34
CA ALA A 81 0.34 9.51 -1.08
C ALA A 81 1.53 8.67 -0.55
N GLN A 82 2.22 7.92 -1.41
CA GLN A 82 3.37 7.11 -1.05
C GLN A 82 4.56 7.97 -0.60
N VAL A 83 4.86 9.05 -1.33
CA VAL A 83 5.94 9.99 -0.96
C VAL A 83 5.63 10.69 0.36
N GLU A 84 4.44 11.25 0.52
CA GLU A 84 4.02 11.94 1.74
C GLU A 84 3.97 11.01 2.96
N LEU A 85 3.61 9.73 2.75
CA LEU A 85 3.60 8.73 3.81
C LEU A 85 5.01 8.49 4.36
N LEU A 86 6.02 8.39 3.49
CA LEU A 86 7.42 8.26 3.94
C LEU A 86 7.88 9.50 4.72
N GLN A 87 7.51 10.69 4.25
CA GLN A 87 7.85 11.94 4.92
C GLN A 87 7.20 12.04 6.31
N LYS A 88 5.90 11.75 6.41
CA LYS A 88 5.17 11.78 7.70
C LYS A 88 5.68 10.75 8.71
N ASN A 89 6.15 9.61 8.24
CA ASN A 89 6.73 8.55 9.07
C ASN A 89 8.23 8.74 9.30
N GLU A 90 8.86 9.76 8.69
CA GLU A 90 10.31 10.01 8.80
C GLU A 90 11.16 8.81 8.35
N LEU A 91 10.70 8.09 7.33
CA LEU A 91 11.35 6.90 6.80
C LEU A 91 12.36 7.27 5.69
N PHE A 92 13.45 7.96 6.06
CA PHE A 92 14.43 8.50 5.11
C PHE A 92 15.64 7.59 4.87
N GLU A 93 15.86 6.60 5.73
CA GLU A 93 16.97 5.65 5.60
C GLU A 93 16.64 4.46 4.70
N GLY A 94 15.37 4.27 4.40
CA GLY A 94 14.83 3.20 3.57
C GLY A 94 13.57 2.60 4.16
N ALA A 95 12.69 2.12 3.29
CA ALA A 95 11.42 1.55 3.71
C ALA A 95 10.89 0.55 2.70
N TYR A 96 10.06 -0.34 3.18
CA TYR A 96 9.12 -1.10 2.36
C TYR A 96 7.77 -0.40 2.35
N ILE A 97 7.16 -0.31 1.18
CA ILE A 97 5.87 0.33 0.97
C ILE A 97 4.90 -0.73 0.44
N ARG A 98 3.74 -0.84 1.07
CA ARG A 98 2.68 -1.79 0.72
C ARG A 98 1.39 -1.05 0.35
N PRO A 99 1.18 -0.72 -0.92
CA PRO A 99 -0.13 -0.34 -1.42
C PRO A 99 -1.06 -1.56 -1.51
N LEU A 100 -2.31 -1.35 -1.15
CA LEU A 100 -3.38 -2.36 -1.18
C LEU A 100 -4.65 -1.74 -1.71
N VAL A 101 -5.25 -2.38 -2.70
CA VAL A 101 -6.62 -2.10 -3.18
C VAL A 101 -7.51 -3.26 -2.79
N TYR A 102 -8.64 -2.98 -2.15
CA TYR A 102 -9.53 -4.02 -1.65
C TYR A 102 -11.00 -3.58 -1.73
N LEU A 103 -11.89 -4.55 -1.71
CA LEU A 103 -13.33 -4.32 -1.60
C LEU A 103 -13.71 -4.24 -0.13
N GLY A 104 -14.28 -3.10 0.25
CA GLY A 104 -14.59 -2.76 1.63
C GLY A 104 -15.93 -3.29 2.14
N TYR A 105 -16.38 -2.65 3.22
CA TYR A 105 -17.62 -2.99 3.91
C TYR A 105 -18.85 -2.38 3.21
N GLY A 106 -19.94 -3.14 3.17
CA GLY A 106 -21.24 -2.66 2.71
C GLY A 106 -21.98 -3.60 1.76
N VAL A 107 -21.27 -4.47 1.06
CA VAL A 107 -21.86 -5.45 0.13
C VAL A 107 -21.25 -6.82 0.40
N MET A 108 -22.09 -7.85 0.42
CA MET A 108 -21.70 -9.26 0.54
C MET A 108 -22.22 -10.07 -0.64
N GLY A 109 -21.62 -11.22 -0.87
CA GLY A 109 -21.95 -12.12 -1.96
C GLY A 109 -20.97 -12.03 -3.13
N LEU A 110 -21.07 -12.98 -4.07
CA LEU A 110 -20.13 -13.11 -5.18
C LEU A 110 -20.23 -11.96 -6.20
N TYR A 111 -21.41 -11.35 -6.32
CA TYR A 111 -21.62 -10.19 -7.18
C TYR A 111 -21.20 -8.91 -6.44
N HIS A 112 -20.02 -8.41 -6.76
CA HIS A 112 -19.36 -7.33 -6.01
C HIS A 112 -19.36 -5.96 -6.71
N LYS A 113 -20.14 -5.79 -7.78
CA LYS A 113 -20.12 -4.56 -8.59
C LYS A 113 -20.32 -3.28 -7.78
N ASP A 114 -21.15 -3.34 -6.75
CA ASP A 114 -21.50 -2.19 -5.91
C ASP A 114 -20.69 -2.14 -4.59
N ALA A 115 -19.73 -3.05 -4.42
CA ALA A 115 -18.87 -3.03 -3.25
C ALA A 115 -17.92 -1.82 -3.30
N PRO A 116 -17.72 -1.09 -2.19
CA PRO A 116 -16.81 0.04 -2.18
C PRO A 116 -15.37 -0.42 -2.43
N VAL A 117 -14.67 0.28 -3.31
CA VAL A 117 -13.23 0.07 -3.57
C VAL A 117 -12.45 0.99 -2.65
N ASN A 118 -11.72 0.40 -1.73
CA ASN A 118 -10.87 1.09 -0.77
C ASN A 118 -9.39 0.93 -1.11
N VAL A 119 -8.59 1.91 -0.75
CA VAL A 119 -7.14 1.91 -0.97
C VAL A 119 -6.43 2.27 0.32
N SER A 120 -5.41 1.49 0.67
CA SER A 120 -4.50 1.84 1.75
C SER A 120 -3.05 1.75 1.30
N VAL A 121 -2.20 2.56 1.90
CA VAL A 121 -0.75 2.49 1.74
C VAL A 121 -0.12 2.46 3.12
N SER A 122 0.62 1.39 3.40
CA SER A 122 1.41 1.24 4.61
C SER A 122 2.90 1.31 4.27
N ALA A 123 3.72 1.81 5.18
CA ALA A 123 5.16 1.80 5.02
C ALA A 123 5.84 1.55 6.37
N TRP A 124 6.94 0.80 6.36
CA TRP A 124 7.73 0.50 7.54
C TRP A 124 9.19 0.22 7.18
N GLU A 125 10.06 0.34 8.16
CA GLU A 125 11.44 -0.14 8.01
C GLU A 125 11.43 -1.66 7.85
N TRP A 126 12.06 -2.12 6.80
CA TRP A 126 12.21 -3.55 6.57
C TRP A 126 13.65 -3.85 6.22
N GLY A 127 14.29 -4.69 7.03
CA GLY A 127 15.62 -5.22 6.77
C GLY A 127 15.66 -6.13 5.52
N ALA A 128 16.65 -6.97 5.41
CA ALA A 128 16.76 -7.91 4.30
C ALA A 128 15.50 -8.79 4.19
N TYR A 129 14.85 -8.76 3.02
CA TYR A 129 13.58 -9.49 2.74
C TYR A 129 13.67 -10.99 3.08
N LEU A 130 14.86 -11.58 2.89
CA LEU A 130 15.11 -13.00 3.15
C LEU A 130 15.77 -13.27 4.52
N GLY A 131 15.89 -12.25 5.38
CA GLY A 131 16.63 -12.34 6.62
C GLY A 131 18.15 -12.31 6.40
N GLU A 132 18.94 -12.21 7.47
CA GLU A 132 20.40 -12.17 7.37
C GLU A 132 21.00 -13.46 6.80
N GLU A 133 20.35 -14.60 6.98
CA GLU A 133 20.78 -15.88 6.43
C GLU A 133 20.56 -15.99 4.91
N GLY A 134 19.56 -15.33 4.36
CA GLY A 134 19.27 -15.30 2.92
C GLY A 134 20.30 -14.50 2.10
N LEU A 135 21.04 -13.61 2.74
CA LEU A 135 22.10 -12.81 2.10
C LEU A 135 23.45 -13.54 2.03
N LYS A 136 23.58 -14.66 2.72
CA LYS A 136 24.84 -15.45 2.79
C LYS A 136 24.90 -16.61 1.76
N LYS A 137 23.91 -16.70 0.88
CA LYS A 137 23.86 -17.70 -0.20
C LYS A 137 23.97 -16.98 -1.57
#